data_40f60e08a6758e5b930e0c0567a3973e
#
_entry.id   40f60e08a6758e5b930e0c0567a3973e
#
_cell.length_a   1.000
_cell.length_b   1.000
_cell.length_c   1.000
_cell.angle_alpha   90.00
_cell.angle_beta   90.00
_cell.angle_gamma   90.00
#
_symmetry.space_group_name_H-M   'P 1'
#
loop_
_entity.id
_entity.type
_entity.pdbx_description
1 polymer ?
#
loop_
_entity_poly.entity_id
_entity_poly.type
_entity_poly.pdbx_seq_one_letter_code
_entity_poly.pdbx_strand_id
1 'polypeptide(L)'
;MQNNTLQQYKTAIRKKYEIEKEGKYFDYLYKPSRGKLRDLCWLIFENNPTKEDLYVFSNLLGLDFDHNKKNKFKEKKDKFRPIETFLKGETDPSNIDAINMAAILVDFHPRPFKKFYEISKTEEIKPFKRIEKTKAVFEKKKKAEKKSKKRSFFRDFKNFFF
;
A
#
# COMPACT_ATOMS: atom_id res chain seq x y z
N MET A 1 7.46 -1.61 -22.46
CA MET A 1 6.17 -1.34 -21.94
C MET A 1 5.93 -1.96 -20.63
N GLN A 2 6.12 -3.26 -20.53
CA GLN A 2 5.89 -3.92 -19.30
C GLN A 2 6.88 -3.51 -18.25
N ASN A 3 8.09 -3.23 -18.67
CA ASN A 3 9.10 -2.76 -17.75
C ASN A 3 8.68 -1.44 -17.15
N ASN A 4 8.01 -0.63 -17.95
CA ASN A 4 7.55 0.66 -17.48
C ASN A 4 6.53 0.51 -16.37
N THR A 5 5.67 -0.48 -16.48
CA THR A 5 4.64 -0.67 -15.46
C THR A 5 5.26 -1.04 -14.12
N LEU A 6 6.26 -1.90 -14.14
CA LEU A 6 6.93 -2.25 -12.89
C LEU A 6 7.66 -1.06 -12.32
N GLN A 7 8.32 -0.28 -13.18
CA GLN A 7 8.97 0.93 -12.71
C GLN A 7 7.97 1.92 -12.16
N GLN A 8 6.80 2.01 -12.78
CA GLN A 8 5.75 2.88 -12.28
C GLN A 8 5.29 2.45 -10.90
N TYR A 9 5.16 1.16 -10.70
CA TYR A 9 4.78 0.61 -9.40
C TYR A 9 5.82 0.98 -8.34
N LYS A 10 7.09 0.75 -8.67
CA LYS A 10 8.18 1.09 -7.75
C LYS A 10 8.21 2.58 -7.44
N THR A 11 8.05 3.39 -8.45
CA THR A 11 8.06 4.83 -8.27
C THR A 11 6.90 5.28 -7.40
N ALA A 12 5.73 4.70 -7.63
CA ALA A 12 4.55 5.04 -6.84
C ALA A 12 4.73 4.66 -5.38
N ILE A 13 5.35 3.51 -5.13
CA ILE A 13 5.61 3.09 -3.76
C ILE A 13 6.56 4.06 -3.08
N ARG A 14 7.60 4.48 -3.77
CA ARG A 14 8.55 5.42 -3.18
C ARG A 14 7.90 6.77 -2.90
N LYS A 15 7.00 7.20 -3.75
CA LYS A 15 6.28 8.44 -3.51
C LYS A 15 5.40 8.32 -2.28
N LYS A 16 4.74 7.19 -2.15
CA LYS A 16 3.90 6.96 -0.99
C LYS A 16 4.75 6.92 0.27
N TYR A 17 5.93 6.32 0.17
CA TYR A 17 6.86 6.28 1.29
C TYR A 17 7.21 7.69 1.76
N GLU A 18 7.46 8.61 0.83
CA GLU A 18 7.84 9.97 1.21
C GLU A 18 6.74 10.64 2.01
N ILE A 19 5.51 10.27 1.75
CA ILE A 19 4.38 10.79 2.50
C ILE A 19 4.24 10.09 3.85
N GLU A 20 4.29 8.78 3.83
CA GLU A 20 4.02 7.99 5.03
C GLU A 20 5.12 8.06 6.06
N LYS A 21 6.33 8.33 5.65
CA LYS A 21 7.43 8.35 6.61
C LYS A 21 7.29 9.48 7.62
N GLU A 22 6.45 10.45 7.32
CA GLU A 22 6.21 11.53 8.26
C GLU A 22 4.82 11.46 8.86
N GLY A 23 4.18 10.31 8.75
CA GLY A 23 2.83 10.14 9.24
C GLY A 23 2.76 9.20 10.42
N LYS A 24 1.73 8.40 10.40
CA LYS A 24 1.40 7.50 11.48
C LYS A 24 2.54 6.58 11.93
N TYR A 25 3.32 6.09 10.99
CA TYR A 25 4.41 5.17 11.30
C TYR A 25 5.77 5.82 11.20
N PHE A 26 5.83 7.08 11.58
CA PHE A 26 7.07 7.84 11.56
C PHE A 26 8.21 7.09 12.25
N ASP A 27 7.94 6.49 13.39
CA ASP A 27 8.98 5.81 14.17
C ASP A 27 9.64 4.66 13.41
N TYR A 28 8.94 4.11 12.44
CA TYR A 28 9.46 2.98 11.69
C TYR A 28 9.96 3.36 10.31
N LEU A 29 9.36 4.37 9.71
CA LEU A 29 9.64 4.71 8.32
C LEU A 29 10.60 5.86 8.13
N TYR A 30 10.73 6.73 9.10
CA TYR A 30 11.69 7.81 9.00
C TYR A 30 13.05 7.20 9.31
N LYS A 31 14.00 7.31 8.39
CA LYS A 31 15.30 6.66 8.50
C LYS A 31 15.13 5.17 8.82
N PRO A 32 14.56 4.43 7.90
CA PRO A 32 14.22 3.04 8.17
C PRO A 32 15.46 2.16 8.32
N SER A 33 15.29 1.10 9.07
CA SER A 33 16.30 0.06 9.17
C SER A 33 15.58 -1.26 9.02
N ARG A 34 16.33 -2.33 8.75
CA ARG A 34 15.67 -3.61 8.57
C ARG A 34 14.94 -4.04 9.83
N GLY A 35 15.48 -3.71 11.00
CA GLY A 35 14.80 -4.03 12.25
C GLY A 35 13.51 -3.27 12.42
N LYS A 36 13.53 -1.98 12.10
CA LYS A 36 12.33 -1.16 12.17
C LYS A 36 11.26 -1.64 11.20
N LEU A 37 11.68 -1.99 10.00
CA LEU A 37 10.73 -2.47 8.99
C LEU A 37 10.14 -3.82 9.39
N ARG A 38 10.96 -4.68 9.97
CA ARG A 38 10.47 -5.95 10.46
C ARG A 38 9.40 -5.72 11.54
N ASP A 39 9.67 -4.81 12.45
CA ASP A 39 8.72 -4.54 13.52
C ASP A 39 7.44 -3.92 13.00
N LEU A 40 7.55 -3.03 12.02
CA LEU A 40 6.37 -2.45 11.40
C LEU A 40 5.55 -3.51 10.68
N CYS A 41 6.22 -4.43 10.01
CA CYS A 41 5.55 -5.52 9.33
C CYS A 41 4.69 -6.32 10.31
N TRP A 42 5.26 -6.67 11.45
CA TRP A 42 4.51 -7.41 12.45
C TRP A 42 3.29 -6.62 12.91
N LEU A 43 3.50 -5.35 13.18
CA LEU A 43 2.43 -4.50 13.63
C LEU A 43 1.27 -4.45 12.62
N ILE A 44 1.61 -4.30 11.37
CA ILE A 44 0.61 -4.25 10.32
C ILE A 44 -0.13 -5.57 10.21
N PHE A 45 0.60 -6.68 10.26
CA PHE A 45 -0.02 -7.98 10.07
C PHE A 45 -0.83 -8.43 11.27
N GLU A 46 -0.66 -7.80 12.41
CA GLU A 46 -1.54 -8.07 13.54
C GLU A 46 -2.91 -7.46 13.34
N ASN A 47 -3.04 -6.56 12.37
CA ASN A 47 -4.29 -5.87 12.09
C ASN A 47 -4.85 -6.29 10.75
N ASN A 48 -5.66 -7.28 10.70
CA ASN A 48 -6.43 -7.64 9.49
C ASN A 48 -5.73 -7.56 8.14
N PRO A 49 -4.74 -8.36 7.89
CA PRO A 49 -4.12 -8.39 6.56
C PRO A 49 -5.07 -9.07 5.56
N THR A 50 -4.95 -8.70 4.29
CA THR A 50 -5.73 -9.35 3.26
C THR A 50 -5.08 -10.68 2.89
N LYS A 51 -5.80 -11.46 2.11
CA LYS A 51 -5.27 -12.72 1.61
C LYS A 51 -4.01 -12.50 0.80
N GLU A 52 -4.04 -11.48 -0.04
CA GLU A 52 -2.90 -11.16 -0.87
C GLU A 52 -1.70 -10.76 -0.04
N ASP A 53 -1.95 -9.99 1.01
CA ASP A 53 -0.87 -9.58 1.90
C ASP A 53 -0.25 -10.78 2.59
N LEU A 54 -1.08 -11.71 3.05
CA LEU A 54 -0.59 -12.91 3.70
C LEU A 54 0.25 -13.76 2.74
N TYR A 55 -0.13 -13.79 1.50
CA TYR A 55 0.60 -14.52 0.48
C TYR A 55 1.99 -13.91 0.29
N VAL A 56 2.05 -12.60 0.21
CA VAL A 56 3.33 -11.90 0.07
C VAL A 56 4.22 -12.17 1.29
N PHE A 57 3.63 -12.14 2.47
CA PHE A 57 4.34 -12.41 3.71
C PHE A 57 4.99 -13.80 3.66
N SER A 58 4.20 -14.81 3.31
CA SER A 58 4.71 -16.17 3.23
C SER A 58 5.80 -16.33 2.20
N ASN A 59 5.59 -15.74 1.04
CA ASN A 59 6.57 -15.86 -0.02
C ASN A 59 7.90 -15.18 0.31
N LEU A 60 7.83 -14.04 0.92
CA LEU A 60 9.04 -13.30 1.23
C LEU A 60 9.80 -13.93 2.39
N LEU A 61 9.08 -14.30 3.42
CA LEU A 61 9.72 -14.72 4.68
C LEU A 61 9.89 -16.21 4.83
N GLY A 62 9.20 -16.97 4.00
CA GLY A 62 9.30 -18.43 4.09
C GLY A 62 8.60 -18.99 5.31
N LEU A 63 7.64 -18.25 5.85
CA LEU A 63 6.83 -18.74 6.95
C LEU A 63 5.49 -18.06 6.93
N ASP A 64 4.47 -18.74 7.43
CA ASP A 64 3.12 -18.18 7.46
C ASP A 64 2.97 -17.29 8.68
N PHE A 65 2.16 -16.26 8.54
CA PHE A 65 1.91 -15.37 9.67
C PHE A 65 1.11 -16.09 10.72
N ASP A 66 1.61 -16.08 11.96
CA ASP A 66 0.96 -16.71 13.08
C ASP A 66 1.40 -15.95 14.31
N HIS A 67 0.44 -15.50 15.10
CA HIS A 67 0.76 -14.72 16.30
C HIS A 67 1.71 -15.47 17.24
N ASN A 68 1.67 -16.78 17.20
CA ASN A 68 2.52 -17.58 18.06
C ASN A 68 3.93 -17.77 17.55
N LYS A 69 4.19 -17.30 16.35
CA LYS A 69 5.50 -17.46 15.73
C LYS A 69 6.30 -16.18 15.65
N LYS A 70 6.04 -15.28 16.58
CA LYS A 70 6.72 -13.99 16.57
C LYS A 70 8.24 -14.13 16.67
N ASN A 71 8.70 -15.07 17.48
CA ASN A 71 10.14 -15.25 17.62
C ASN A 71 10.79 -15.72 16.35
N LYS A 72 10.15 -16.62 15.64
CA LYS A 72 10.67 -17.08 14.35
C LYS A 72 10.65 -15.94 13.34
N PHE A 73 9.61 -15.15 13.39
CA PHE A 73 9.52 -14.00 12.51
C PHE A 73 10.67 -13.03 12.75
N LYS A 74 11.00 -12.81 14.01
CA LYS A 74 12.08 -11.86 14.33
C LYS A 74 13.40 -12.28 13.73
N GLU A 75 13.60 -13.56 13.51
CA GLU A 75 14.82 -14.05 12.91
C GLU A 75 14.93 -13.72 11.43
N LYS A 76 13.83 -13.26 10.83
CA LYS A 76 13.81 -12.93 9.40
C LYS A 76 14.20 -11.50 9.11
N LYS A 77 14.86 -10.86 10.03
CA LYS A 77 15.25 -9.46 9.87
C LYS A 77 15.95 -9.16 8.55
N ASP A 78 16.86 -10.03 8.15
CA ASP A 78 17.62 -9.79 6.95
C ASP A 78 16.80 -9.80 5.67
N LYS A 79 15.61 -10.37 5.71
CA LYS A 79 14.74 -10.34 4.56
C LYS A 79 14.24 -8.93 4.26
N PHE A 80 14.37 -8.03 5.22
CA PHE A 80 13.93 -6.65 5.04
C PHE A 80 15.03 -5.74 4.52
N ARG A 81 16.23 -6.27 4.34
CA ARG A 81 17.32 -5.46 3.81
C ARG A 81 17.02 -4.87 2.42
N PRO A 82 16.54 -5.67 1.45
CA PRO A 82 16.24 -5.09 0.15
C PRO A 82 15.17 -4.01 0.22
N ILE A 83 14.25 -4.12 1.16
CA ILE A 83 13.21 -3.13 1.32
C ILE A 83 13.79 -1.85 1.89
N GLU A 84 14.64 -1.99 2.88
CA GLU A 84 15.32 -0.86 3.49
C GLU A 84 16.06 -0.04 2.45
N THR A 85 16.87 -0.69 1.64
CA THR A 85 17.68 0.02 0.64
C THR A 85 16.80 0.56 -0.50
N PHE A 86 15.71 -0.14 -0.79
CA PHE A 86 14.79 0.33 -1.81
C PHE A 86 14.11 1.64 -1.36
N LEU A 87 13.62 1.68 -0.15
CA LEU A 87 12.93 2.86 0.36
C LEU A 87 13.88 4.04 0.50
N LYS A 88 15.13 3.75 0.80
CA LYS A 88 16.13 4.80 0.88
C LYS A 88 16.57 5.30 -0.50
N GLY A 89 16.14 4.63 -1.55
CA GLY A 89 16.51 5.01 -2.89
C GLY A 89 17.88 4.53 -3.31
N GLU A 90 18.45 3.58 -2.59
CA GLU A 90 19.79 3.11 -2.86
C GLU A 90 19.86 1.97 -3.86
N THR A 91 18.84 1.12 -3.86
CA THR A 91 18.84 -0.04 -4.75
C THR A 91 17.47 -0.25 -5.37
N ASP A 92 17.44 -1.10 -6.36
CA ASP A 92 16.24 -1.42 -7.11
C ASP A 92 16.10 -2.94 -7.10
N PRO A 93 15.44 -3.50 -6.09
CA PRO A 93 15.41 -4.96 -5.95
C PRO A 93 14.69 -5.64 -7.09
N SER A 94 15.13 -6.85 -7.40
CA SER A 94 14.50 -7.64 -8.44
C SER A 94 13.45 -8.58 -7.87
N ASN A 95 13.45 -8.79 -6.56
CA ASN A 95 12.50 -9.68 -5.93
C ASN A 95 11.15 -8.99 -5.79
N ILE A 96 10.17 -9.51 -6.53
CA ILE A 96 8.84 -8.89 -6.53
C ILE A 96 8.19 -8.96 -5.17
N ASP A 97 8.49 -9.98 -4.39
CA ASP A 97 7.89 -10.08 -3.05
C ASP A 97 8.41 -8.99 -2.13
N ALA A 98 9.67 -8.61 -2.30
CA ALA A 98 10.22 -7.50 -1.51
C ALA A 98 9.53 -6.19 -1.89
N ILE A 99 9.31 -5.99 -3.18
CA ILE A 99 8.64 -4.78 -3.63
C ILE A 99 7.20 -4.75 -3.14
N ASN A 100 6.51 -5.88 -3.21
CA ASN A 100 5.14 -5.95 -2.71
C ASN A 100 5.07 -5.72 -1.21
N MET A 101 6.06 -6.24 -0.48
CA MET A 101 6.08 -5.99 0.96
C MET A 101 6.32 -4.51 1.25
N ALA A 102 7.16 -3.86 0.46
CA ALA A 102 7.35 -2.42 0.62
C ALA A 102 6.04 -1.70 0.44
N ALA A 103 5.23 -2.12 -0.54
CA ALA A 103 3.93 -1.52 -0.75
C ALA A 103 3.03 -1.70 0.46
N ILE A 104 3.09 -2.86 1.09
CA ILE A 104 2.30 -3.12 2.29
C ILE A 104 2.74 -2.20 3.42
N LEU A 105 4.04 -2.06 3.60
CA LEU A 105 4.57 -1.27 4.71
C LEU A 105 4.23 0.21 4.60
N VAL A 106 4.10 0.72 3.38
CA VAL A 106 3.71 2.12 3.20
C VAL A 106 2.24 2.27 2.85
N ASP A 107 1.50 1.17 2.91
CA ASP A 107 0.06 1.16 2.64
C ASP A 107 -0.28 1.70 1.26
N PHE A 108 0.49 1.30 0.28
CA PHE A 108 0.24 1.69 -1.08
C PHE A 108 -0.79 0.77 -1.72
N HIS A 109 -1.73 1.34 -2.43
CA HIS A 109 -2.74 0.61 -3.19
C HIS A 109 -2.76 1.12 -4.62
N PRO A 110 -3.05 0.29 -5.58
CA PRO A 110 -3.38 -1.14 -5.47
C PRO A 110 -2.14 -2.00 -5.33
N ARG A 111 -2.25 -3.04 -4.57
CA ARG A 111 -1.17 -4.00 -4.39
C ARG A 111 -1.79 -5.39 -4.31
N PRO A 112 -1.06 -6.47 -4.64
CA PRO A 112 0.34 -6.48 -5.06
C PRO A 112 0.50 -6.02 -6.50
N PHE A 113 1.67 -6.17 -7.05
CA PHE A 113 1.97 -5.69 -8.39
C PHE A 113 0.98 -6.19 -9.43
N LYS A 114 0.53 -7.40 -9.30
CA LYS A 114 -0.41 -7.95 -10.26
C LYS A 114 -1.67 -7.09 -10.36
N LYS A 115 -2.19 -6.64 -9.23
CA LYS A 115 -3.37 -5.78 -9.24
C LYS A 115 -3.06 -4.43 -9.85
N PHE A 116 -1.92 -3.88 -9.54
CA PHE A 116 -1.50 -2.61 -10.09
C PHE A 116 -1.40 -2.72 -11.61
N TYR A 117 -0.80 -3.80 -12.06
CA TYR A 117 -0.64 -4.05 -13.50
C TYR A 117 -1.99 -4.17 -14.20
N GLU A 118 -2.92 -4.89 -13.61
CA GLU A 118 -4.23 -5.11 -14.21
C GLU A 118 -5.01 -3.81 -14.32
N ILE A 119 -4.92 -2.98 -13.30
CA ILE A 119 -5.61 -1.71 -13.32
C ILE A 119 -4.96 -0.76 -14.33
N SER A 120 -3.65 -0.74 -14.39
CA SER A 120 -2.95 0.07 -15.37
C SER A 120 -3.34 -0.31 -16.79
N LYS A 121 -3.43 -1.60 -17.03
CA LYS A 121 -3.79 -2.08 -18.34
C LYS A 121 -5.20 -1.68 -18.70
N THR A 122 -6.11 -1.77 -17.76
CA THR A 122 -7.49 -1.40 -17.99
C THR A 122 -7.60 0.08 -18.33
N GLU A 123 -6.87 0.89 -17.61
CA GLU A 123 -6.89 2.32 -17.85
C GLU A 123 -6.31 2.67 -19.21
N GLU A 124 -5.29 1.95 -19.61
CA GLU A 124 -4.69 2.17 -20.91
C GLU A 124 -5.65 1.84 -22.03
N ILE A 125 -6.41 0.77 -21.86
CA ILE A 125 -7.31 0.32 -22.89
C ILE A 125 -8.52 1.21 -23.04
N LYS A 126 -9.06 1.71 -21.94
CA LYS A 126 -10.27 2.51 -21.99
C LYS A 126 -10.19 3.80 -21.19
N PRO A 127 -9.22 4.62 -21.46
CA PRO A 127 -9.06 5.82 -20.66
C PRO A 127 -10.18 6.82 -20.87
N PHE A 128 -10.59 6.96 -22.09
CA PHE A 128 -11.59 7.93 -22.45
C PHE A 128 -12.97 7.62 -21.88
N LYS A 129 -13.40 6.42 -22.06
CA LYS A 129 -14.68 5.98 -21.56
C LYS A 129 -14.73 6.08 -20.05
N ARG A 130 -13.65 5.75 -19.43
CA ARG A 130 -13.55 5.81 -17.99
C ARG A 130 -13.80 7.21 -17.46
N ILE A 131 -13.21 8.18 -18.11
CA ILE A 131 -13.33 9.56 -17.69
C ILE A 131 -14.78 10.02 -17.77
N GLU A 132 -15.44 9.72 -18.86
CA GLU A 132 -16.81 10.08 -19.02
C GLU A 132 -17.71 9.45 -17.99
N LYS A 133 -17.48 8.17 -17.77
CA LYS A 133 -18.23 7.44 -16.81
C LYS A 133 -18.07 8.01 -15.42
N THR A 134 -16.87 8.31 -15.06
CA THR A 134 -16.57 8.86 -13.77
C THR A 134 -17.27 10.17 -13.56
N LYS A 135 -17.29 10.98 -14.58
CA LYS A 135 -17.94 12.25 -14.51
C LYS A 135 -19.43 12.10 -14.26
N ALA A 136 -20.06 11.25 -15.02
CA ALA A 136 -21.49 11.03 -14.87
C ALA A 136 -21.83 10.53 -13.49
N VAL A 137 -21.08 9.57 -13.02
CA VAL A 137 -21.32 9.00 -11.71
C VAL A 137 -21.11 10.04 -10.62
N PHE A 138 -20.07 10.82 -10.77
CA PHE A 138 -19.78 11.83 -9.79
C PHE A 138 -20.90 12.86 -9.69
N GLU A 139 -21.44 13.27 -10.79
CA GLU A 139 -22.52 14.22 -10.79
C GLU A 139 -23.77 13.69 -10.14
N LYS A 140 -24.09 12.45 -10.43
CA LYS A 140 -25.24 11.83 -9.82
C LYS A 140 -25.07 11.74 -8.32
N LYS A 141 -23.93 11.34 -7.91
CA LYS A 141 -23.63 11.22 -6.52
C LYS A 141 -23.75 12.55 -5.82
N LYS A 142 -23.25 13.57 -6.46
CA LYS A 142 -23.29 14.88 -5.91
C LYS A 142 -24.72 15.34 -5.65
N LYS A 143 -25.61 15.09 -6.56
CA LYS A 143 -26.99 15.45 -6.39
C LYS A 143 -27.62 14.72 -5.25
N ALA A 144 -27.37 13.45 -5.18
CA ALA A 144 -27.94 12.64 -4.12
C ALA A 144 -27.44 13.11 -2.76
N GLU A 145 -26.18 13.42 -2.70
CA GLU A 145 -25.60 13.88 -1.47
C GLU A 145 -26.19 15.19 -1.02
N LYS A 146 -26.48 16.05 -1.93
CA LYS A 146 -27.06 17.31 -1.58
C LYS A 146 -28.36 17.12 -0.86
N LYS A 147 -29.09 16.13 -1.25
CA LYS A 147 -30.35 15.88 -0.61
C LYS A 147 -30.26 15.27 0.75
N SER A 148 -29.56 14.18 0.86
CA SER A 148 -29.53 13.50 2.12
C SER A 148 -28.38 13.92 2.98
N LYS A 149 -27.26 14.18 2.37
CA LYS A 149 -26.12 14.50 3.11
C LYS A 149 -26.11 15.79 3.80
N LYS A 150 -26.78 16.71 3.29
CA LYS A 150 -26.86 17.95 3.94
C LYS A 150 -27.15 17.78 5.36
N ARG A 151 -27.93 16.83 5.65
CA ARG A 151 -28.31 16.60 7.00
C ARG A 151 -27.34 15.79 7.75
N SER A 152 -27.05 14.62 7.27
CA SER A 152 -26.27 13.74 8.08
C SER A 152 -24.80 13.91 7.90
N PHE A 153 -24.37 14.04 6.68
CA PHE A 153 -22.96 14.11 6.48
C PHE A 153 -22.33 15.33 7.10
N PHE A 154 -22.95 16.43 6.90
CA PHE A 154 -22.40 17.63 7.43
C PHE A 154 -22.35 17.60 8.90
N ARG A 155 -23.34 17.10 9.50
CA ARG A 155 -23.36 16.97 10.90
C ARG A 155 -22.28 16.08 11.38
N ASP A 156 -22.19 14.93 10.77
CA ASP A 156 -21.17 14.00 11.12
C ASP A 156 -19.81 14.55 10.88
N PHE A 157 -19.67 15.20 9.76
CA PHE A 157 -18.43 15.75 9.39
C PHE A 157 -17.99 16.78 10.38
N LYS A 158 -18.86 17.62 10.78
CA LYS A 158 -18.56 18.61 11.75
C LYS A 158 -18.21 18.02 13.05
N ASN A 159 -18.98 17.10 13.50
CA ASN A 159 -18.70 16.44 14.73
C ASN A 159 -17.43 15.69 14.68
N PHE A 160 -17.11 15.22 13.53
CA PHE A 160 -15.96 14.44 13.31
C PHE A 160 -14.70 15.26 13.27
N PHE A 161 -14.76 16.42 12.73
CA PHE A 161 -13.63 17.28 12.65
C PHE A 161 -13.62 18.32 13.72
N PHE A 162 -14.72 18.60 14.20
CA PHE A 162 -14.84 19.68 15.12
C PHE A 162 -15.28 19.17 16.45
#